data_430296c66a136258190dfc28f7749369
#
_entry.id   430296c66a136258190dfc28f7749369
#
_cell.length_a   1.000
_cell.length_b   1.000
_cell.length_c   1.000
_cell.angle_alpha   90.00
_cell.angle_beta   90.00
_cell.angle_gamma   90.00
#
_symmetry.space_group_name_H-M   'P 1'
#
loop_
_entity.id
_entity.type
_entity.pdbx_description
1 polymer ?
#
loop_
_entity_poly.entity_id
_entity_poly.type
_entity_poly.pdbx_seq_one_letter_code
_entity_poly.pdbx_strand_id
1 'polypeptide(L)'
;VAVGGDIRHAASAASAIEHFHTAALIHDDIADEATTRRGVPCMHLTEGLGIAINTGDLALSMVNGAVMRDPYLTDAQKVRVVTELIEMTRRTIEGQALDLGWARDKRYDITPDDYLCMAIHKTAHYSGAVPLAVGAIVGGGTEEQIAALREYGLATGLAFQIQDDLLNIEGDPEIVGKDYASDITEGKRTLMVVHALKHSDKRDRLVEILSSKTTDIAELAEAVSI
;
A
#
# COMPACT_ATOMS: atom_id res chain seq x y z
N VAL A 1 9.37 18.66 -11.86
CA VAL A 1 8.54 19.78 -12.42
C VAL A 1 8.26 20.81 -11.35
N ALA A 2 7.69 20.44 -10.17
CA ALA A 2 7.32 21.40 -9.11
C ALA A 2 8.49 22.27 -8.63
N VAL A 3 9.71 21.74 -8.63
CA VAL A 3 10.94 22.47 -8.24
C VAL A 3 11.76 22.96 -9.43
N GLY A 4 11.26 22.83 -10.67
CA GLY A 4 11.91 23.34 -11.88
C GLY A 4 12.93 22.40 -12.52
N GLY A 5 13.03 21.14 -12.09
CA GLY A 5 13.96 20.15 -12.64
C GLY A 5 13.53 19.59 -14.01
N ASP A 6 14.48 18.94 -14.71
CA ASP A 6 14.23 18.22 -15.95
C ASP A 6 13.58 16.85 -15.65
N ILE A 7 12.42 16.58 -16.26
CA ILE A 7 11.69 15.33 -16.07
C ILE A 7 12.50 14.08 -16.45
N ARG A 8 13.45 14.21 -17.40
CA ARG A 8 14.32 13.10 -17.80
C ARG A 8 15.17 12.57 -16.66
N HIS A 9 15.53 13.43 -15.71
CA HIS A 9 16.30 13.05 -14.53
C HIS A 9 15.47 12.27 -13.48
N ALA A 10 14.13 12.26 -13.62
CA ALA A 10 13.26 11.52 -12.72
C ALA A 10 12.96 10.08 -13.18
N ALA A 11 13.34 9.71 -14.42
CA ALA A 11 12.91 8.46 -15.03
C ALA A 11 13.36 7.21 -14.24
N SER A 12 14.63 7.16 -13.81
CA SER A 12 15.16 6.03 -13.04
C SER A 12 14.53 5.90 -11.66
N ALA A 13 14.32 7.04 -10.99
CA ALA A 13 13.70 7.08 -9.68
C ALA A 13 12.19 6.70 -9.74
N ALA A 14 11.48 7.18 -10.76
CA ALA A 14 10.10 6.78 -11.02
C ALA A 14 10.00 5.27 -11.32
N SER A 15 10.88 4.75 -12.17
CA SER A 15 10.98 3.32 -12.47
C SER A 15 11.26 2.49 -11.21
N ALA A 16 12.14 2.96 -10.32
CA ALA A 16 12.45 2.29 -9.07
C ALA A 16 11.20 2.17 -8.17
N ILE A 17 10.40 3.24 -8.06
CA ILE A 17 9.16 3.24 -7.28
C ILE A 17 8.12 2.29 -7.90
N GLU A 18 7.99 2.26 -9.23
CA GLU A 18 7.09 1.33 -9.93
C GLU A 18 7.52 -0.14 -9.78
N HIS A 19 8.83 -0.44 -9.79
CA HIS A 19 9.33 -1.80 -9.48
C HIS A 19 8.96 -2.20 -8.06
N PHE A 20 9.16 -1.28 -7.09
CA PHE A 20 8.76 -1.51 -5.71
C PHE A 20 7.25 -1.77 -5.59
N HIS A 21 6.42 -0.89 -6.20
CA HIS A 21 4.97 -1.02 -6.19
C HIS A 21 4.50 -2.35 -6.79
N THR A 22 5.07 -2.73 -7.94
CA THR A 22 4.75 -4.02 -8.57
C THR A 22 5.11 -5.21 -7.68
N ALA A 23 6.28 -5.19 -7.06
CA ALA A 23 6.71 -6.22 -6.11
C ALA A 23 5.78 -6.30 -4.90
N ALA A 24 5.44 -5.15 -4.32
CA ALA A 24 4.53 -5.07 -3.18
C ALA A 24 3.15 -5.64 -3.52
N LEU A 25 2.59 -5.33 -4.69
CA LEU A 25 1.31 -5.89 -5.13
C LEU A 25 1.36 -7.42 -5.33
N ILE A 26 2.45 -7.96 -5.91
CA ILE A 26 2.60 -9.42 -6.08
C ILE A 26 2.64 -10.12 -4.72
N HIS A 27 3.39 -9.58 -3.76
CA HIS A 27 3.50 -10.16 -2.42
C HIS A 27 2.21 -9.97 -1.61
N ASP A 28 1.53 -8.83 -1.75
CA ASP A 28 0.24 -8.54 -1.13
C ASP A 28 -0.84 -9.54 -1.61
N ASP A 29 -0.94 -9.73 -2.93
CA ASP A 29 -1.86 -10.72 -3.52
C ASP A 29 -1.66 -12.14 -2.98
N ILE A 30 -0.42 -12.52 -2.69
CA ILE A 30 -0.10 -13.82 -2.10
C ILE A 30 -0.51 -13.85 -0.63
N ALA A 31 -0.19 -12.79 0.12
CA ALA A 31 -0.46 -12.72 1.56
C ALA A 31 -1.96 -12.66 1.87
N ASP A 32 -2.72 -11.99 1.02
CA ASP A 32 -4.18 -11.82 1.12
C ASP A 32 -4.96 -12.96 0.46
N GLU A 33 -4.28 -13.93 -0.19
CA GLU A 33 -4.89 -15.01 -0.97
C GLU A 33 -5.86 -14.46 -2.05
N ALA A 34 -5.54 -13.27 -2.60
CA ALA A 34 -6.38 -12.57 -3.54
C ALA A 34 -6.57 -13.37 -4.86
N THR A 35 -7.77 -13.33 -5.45
CA THR A 35 -8.04 -14.06 -6.69
C THR A 35 -7.81 -13.20 -7.91
N THR A 36 -8.10 -11.91 -7.82
CA THR A 36 -8.02 -10.96 -8.95
C THR A 36 -7.32 -9.67 -8.55
N ARG A 37 -6.59 -9.11 -9.50
CA ARG A 37 -5.97 -7.78 -9.42
C ARG A 37 -6.22 -7.02 -10.73
N ARG A 38 -6.88 -5.87 -10.66
CA ARG A 38 -7.20 -5.04 -11.84
C ARG A 38 -7.98 -5.83 -12.91
N GLY A 39 -8.87 -6.71 -12.49
CA GLY A 39 -9.73 -7.51 -13.37
C GLY A 39 -9.04 -8.70 -14.05
N VAL A 40 -7.81 -9.04 -13.66
CA VAL A 40 -7.12 -10.24 -14.15
C VAL A 40 -6.71 -11.15 -12.98
N PRO A 41 -6.58 -12.48 -13.20
CA PRO A 41 -6.14 -13.39 -12.14
C PRO A 41 -4.76 -13.04 -11.61
N CYS A 42 -4.57 -13.17 -10.28
CA CYS A 42 -3.29 -12.91 -9.62
C CYS A 42 -2.20 -13.87 -10.09
N MET A 43 -0.94 -13.40 -10.11
CA MET A 43 0.21 -14.15 -10.64
C MET A 43 0.43 -15.51 -9.93
N HIS A 44 0.20 -15.59 -8.62
CA HIS A 44 0.36 -16.85 -7.87
C HIS A 44 -0.63 -17.93 -8.29
N LEU A 45 -1.76 -17.58 -8.92
CA LEU A 45 -2.73 -18.51 -9.47
C LEU A 45 -2.37 -18.95 -10.90
N THR A 46 -1.79 -18.05 -11.71
CA THR A 46 -1.47 -18.35 -13.13
C THR A 46 -0.11 -19.00 -13.31
N GLU A 47 0.91 -18.53 -12.58
CA GLU A 47 2.30 -18.98 -12.70
C GLU A 47 2.76 -19.85 -11.52
N GLY A 48 1.93 -19.93 -10.48
CA GLY A 48 2.23 -20.65 -9.25
C GLY A 48 2.98 -19.81 -8.22
N LEU A 49 2.80 -20.20 -6.95
CA LEU A 49 3.29 -19.47 -5.77
C LEU A 49 4.80 -19.20 -5.82
N GLY A 50 5.60 -20.22 -6.17
CA GLY A 50 7.07 -20.08 -6.18
C GLY A 50 7.57 -19.06 -7.21
N ILE A 51 6.97 -19.02 -8.40
CA ILE A 51 7.32 -18.05 -9.44
C ILE A 51 6.86 -16.63 -9.02
N ALA A 52 5.68 -16.49 -8.46
CA ALA A 52 5.18 -15.21 -8.01
C ALA A 52 6.08 -14.60 -6.91
N ILE A 53 6.48 -15.37 -5.89
CA ILE A 53 7.43 -14.92 -4.86
C ILE A 53 8.75 -14.48 -5.52
N ASN A 54 9.34 -15.32 -6.36
CA ASN A 54 10.61 -15.04 -7.01
C ASN A 54 10.55 -13.80 -7.91
N THR A 55 9.43 -13.57 -8.58
CA THR A 55 9.22 -12.37 -9.42
C THR A 55 9.14 -11.10 -8.56
N GLY A 56 8.42 -11.15 -7.43
CA GLY A 56 8.38 -10.04 -6.47
C GLY A 56 9.76 -9.72 -5.89
N ASP A 57 10.53 -10.74 -5.49
CA ASP A 57 11.89 -10.60 -4.98
C ASP A 57 12.84 -9.99 -6.03
N LEU A 58 12.73 -10.44 -7.29
CA LEU A 58 13.50 -9.87 -8.39
C LEU A 58 13.17 -8.39 -8.57
N ALA A 59 11.89 -8.03 -8.61
CA ALA A 59 11.46 -6.64 -8.75
C ALA A 59 11.98 -5.76 -7.59
N LEU A 60 11.92 -6.24 -6.34
CA LEU A 60 12.53 -5.55 -5.18
C LEU A 60 14.03 -5.37 -5.34
N SER A 61 14.75 -6.38 -5.83
CA SER A 61 16.19 -6.30 -6.04
C SER A 61 16.60 -5.27 -7.10
N MET A 62 15.72 -4.98 -8.05
CA MET A 62 15.97 -4.02 -9.13
C MET A 62 15.77 -2.56 -8.71
N VAL A 63 15.04 -2.28 -7.63
CA VAL A 63 14.68 -0.93 -7.16
C VAL A 63 15.89 -0.01 -7.09
N ASN A 64 16.88 -0.36 -6.27
CA ASN A 64 18.07 0.49 -6.08
C ASN A 64 18.99 0.50 -7.30
N GLY A 65 19.04 -0.60 -8.04
CA GLY A 65 19.86 -0.74 -9.24
C GLY A 65 19.48 0.20 -10.37
N ALA A 66 18.20 0.53 -10.51
CA ALA A 66 17.72 1.49 -11.51
C ALA A 66 18.34 2.89 -11.28
N VAL A 67 18.31 3.38 -10.03
CA VAL A 67 18.85 4.69 -9.64
C VAL A 67 20.37 4.71 -9.74
N MET A 68 21.06 3.66 -9.25
CA MET A 68 22.53 3.61 -9.22
C MET A 68 23.17 3.64 -10.62
N ARG A 69 22.47 3.13 -11.63
CA ARG A 69 22.93 3.13 -13.02
C ARG A 69 22.53 4.38 -13.83
N ASP A 70 21.79 5.32 -13.24
CA ASP A 70 21.34 6.51 -13.92
C ASP A 70 22.53 7.43 -14.31
N PRO A 71 22.71 7.76 -15.59
CA PRO A 71 23.82 8.62 -16.01
C PRO A 71 23.57 10.13 -15.78
N TYR A 72 22.33 10.52 -15.47
CA TYR A 72 21.94 11.92 -15.30
C TYR A 72 22.00 12.40 -13.85
N LEU A 73 22.00 11.48 -12.89
CA LEU A 73 22.08 11.79 -11.47
C LEU A 73 23.53 11.88 -10.99
N THR A 74 23.80 12.87 -10.17
CA THR A 74 25.08 12.93 -9.42
C THR A 74 25.13 11.83 -8.37
N ASP A 75 26.34 11.44 -7.95
CA ASP A 75 26.50 10.41 -6.90
C ASP A 75 25.82 10.82 -5.59
N ALA A 76 25.83 12.11 -5.25
CA ALA A 76 25.12 12.62 -4.08
C ALA A 76 23.60 12.43 -4.20
N GLN A 77 23.01 12.70 -5.37
CA GLN A 77 21.60 12.46 -5.62
C GLN A 77 21.25 10.96 -5.57
N LYS A 78 22.09 10.10 -6.18
CA LYS A 78 21.92 8.64 -6.13
C LYS A 78 21.89 8.12 -4.71
N VAL A 79 22.88 8.47 -3.90
CA VAL A 79 22.94 8.06 -2.49
C VAL A 79 21.69 8.52 -1.74
N ARG A 80 21.28 9.77 -1.93
CA ARG A 80 20.11 10.33 -1.26
C ARG A 80 18.83 9.62 -1.68
N VAL A 81 18.59 9.43 -2.97
CA VAL A 81 17.40 8.73 -3.49
C VAL A 81 17.35 7.28 -3.01
N VAL A 82 18.48 6.55 -3.06
CA VAL A 82 18.54 5.17 -2.58
C VAL A 82 18.27 5.10 -1.07
N THR A 83 18.76 6.05 -0.27
CA THR A 83 18.43 6.12 1.16
C THR A 83 16.93 6.28 1.39
N GLU A 84 16.26 7.14 0.62
CA GLU A 84 14.80 7.31 0.68
C GLU A 84 14.05 6.01 0.31
N LEU A 85 14.49 5.32 -0.75
CA LEU A 85 13.87 4.07 -1.21
C LEU A 85 14.04 2.93 -0.19
N ILE A 86 15.20 2.83 0.46
CA ILE A 86 15.46 1.84 1.52
C ILE A 86 14.53 2.10 2.71
N GLU A 87 14.45 3.35 3.16
CA GLU A 87 13.59 3.70 4.30
C GLU A 87 12.09 3.52 3.95
N MET A 88 11.68 3.87 2.75
CA MET A 88 10.34 3.60 2.22
C MET A 88 10.02 2.11 2.28
N THR A 89 10.92 1.27 1.75
CA THR A 89 10.75 -0.19 1.74
C THR A 89 10.59 -0.75 3.15
N ARG A 90 11.46 -0.33 4.08
CA ARG A 90 11.40 -0.75 5.49
C ARG A 90 10.06 -0.40 6.11
N ARG A 91 9.60 0.85 5.98
CA ARG A 91 8.34 1.32 6.55
C ARG A 91 7.14 0.58 5.96
N THR A 92 7.12 0.37 4.64
CA THR A 92 6.03 -0.36 3.99
C THR A 92 5.93 -1.80 4.50
N ILE A 93 7.06 -2.48 4.68
CA ILE A 93 7.10 -3.85 5.24
C ILE A 93 6.61 -3.85 6.71
N GLU A 94 7.00 -2.87 7.52
CA GLU A 94 6.52 -2.73 8.89
C GLU A 94 5.00 -2.50 8.95
N GLY A 95 4.46 -1.63 8.08
CA GLY A 95 3.02 -1.39 7.98
C GLY A 95 2.25 -2.63 7.53
N GLN A 96 2.76 -3.35 6.54
CA GLN A 96 2.19 -4.62 6.10
C GLN A 96 2.19 -5.69 7.21
N ALA A 97 3.26 -5.75 8.00
CA ALA A 97 3.35 -6.67 9.13
C ALA A 97 2.31 -6.37 10.23
N LEU A 98 1.99 -5.09 10.46
CA LEU A 98 0.90 -4.70 11.38
C LEU A 98 -0.45 -5.18 10.85
N ASP A 99 -0.76 -4.88 9.58
CA ASP A 99 -2.02 -5.23 8.94
C ASP A 99 -2.29 -6.74 8.99
N LEU A 100 -1.35 -7.54 8.48
CA LEU A 100 -1.41 -9.00 8.51
C LEU A 100 -1.43 -9.56 9.94
N GLY A 101 -0.65 -8.97 10.84
CA GLY A 101 -0.55 -9.37 12.23
C GLY A 101 -1.87 -9.21 12.98
N TRP A 102 -2.58 -8.10 12.78
CA TRP A 102 -3.87 -7.86 13.43
C TRP A 102 -4.95 -8.84 12.97
N ALA A 103 -4.98 -9.17 11.68
CA ALA A 103 -5.89 -10.17 11.15
C ALA A 103 -5.58 -11.56 11.69
N ARG A 104 -4.31 -12.01 11.62
CA ARG A 104 -3.83 -13.31 12.14
C ARG A 104 -4.11 -13.50 13.61
N ASP A 105 -3.81 -12.48 14.43
CA ASP A 105 -3.91 -12.55 15.89
C ASP A 105 -5.32 -12.17 16.40
N LYS A 106 -6.26 -11.96 15.47
CA LYS A 106 -7.66 -11.59 15.75
C LYS A 106 -7.77 -10.39 16.71
N ARG A 107 -6.95 -9.36 16.47
CA ARG A 107 -6.98 -8.13 17.25
C ARG A 107 -8.23 -7.32 16.90
N TYR A 108 -9.08 -7.07 17.89
CA TYR A 108 -10.31 -6.26 17.76
C TYR A 108 -10.30 -5.04 18.68
N ASP A 109 -9.14 -4.71 19.21
CA ASP A 109 -8.86 -3.59 20.11
C ASP A 109 -8.06 -2.46 19.44
N ILE A 110 -7.96 -2.52 18.10
CA ILE A 110 -7.26 -1.52 17.30
C ILE A 110 -7.98 -0.19 17.39
N THR A 111 -7.23 0.88 17.63
CA THR A 111 -7.73 2.26 17.67
C THR A 111 -7.61 2.95 16.31
N PRO A 112 -8.33 4.07 16.08
CA PRO A 112 -8.11 4.87 14.88
C PRO A 112 -6.65 5.34 14.72
N ASP A 113 -5.95 5.66 15.81
CA ASP A 113 -4.54 6.08 15.77
C ASP A 113 -3.62 4.93 15.35
N ASP A 114 -3.90 3.69 15.78
CA ASP A 114 -3.19 2.50 15.33
C ASP A 114 -3.39 2.28 13.82
N TYR A 115 -4.64 2.39 13.34
CA TYR A 115 -4.94 2.30 11.90
C TYR A 115 -4.19 3.37 11.11
N LEU A 116 -4.23 4.64 11.56
CA LEU A 116 -3.53 5.73 10.89
C LEU A 116 -2.01 5.49 10.85
N CYS A 117 -1.43 4.98 11.93
CA CYS A 117 -0.02 4.61 11.96
C CYS A 117 0.27 3.50 10.94
N MET A 118 -0.52 2.45 10.89
CA MET A 118 -0.38 1.36 9.91
C MET A 118 -0.51 1.89 8.47
N ALA A 119 -1.55 2.66 8.17
CA ALA A 119 -1.82 3.19 6.83
C ALA A 119 -0.71 4.15 6.34
N ILE A 120 -0.15 4.97 7.24
CA ILE A 120 1.00 5.82 6.94
C ILE A 120 2.20 4.95 6.55
N HIS A 121 2.50 3.91 7.32
CA HIS A 121 3.64 3.03 7.04
C HIS A 121 3.41 2.18 5.79
N LYS A 122 2.28 1.47 5.71
CA LYS A 122 1.97 0.55 4.63
C LYS A 122 1.84 1.25 3.27
N THR A 123 1.19 2.44 3.24
CA THR A 123 0.77 3.07 1.98
C THR A 123 1.31 4.48 1.79
N ALA A 124 1.11 5.42 2.75
CA ALA A 124 1.35 6.84 2.49
C ALA A 124 2.81 7.16 2.16
N HIS A 125 3.77 6.43 2.72
CA HIS A 125 5.18 6.62 2.39
C HIS A 125 5.49 6.28 0.95
N TYR A 126 5.09 5.09 0.45
CA TYR A 126 5.48 4.67 -0.90
C TYR A 126 4.62 5.30 -2.00
N SER A 127 3.34 5.59 -1.72
CA SER A 127 2.40 6.12 -2.72
C SER A 127 2.40 7.65 -2.83
N GLY A 128 2.85 8.36 -1.81
CA GLY A 128 2.79 9.83 -1.76
C GLY A 128 4.09 10.48 -1.33
N ALA A 129 4.52 10.27 -0.09
CA ALA A 129 5.63 11.03 0.52
C ALA A 129 6.96 10.86 -0.21
N VAL A 130 7.38 9.63 -0.45
CA VAL A 130 8.68 9.35 -1.08
C VAL A 130 8.69 9.68 -2.57
N PRO A 131 7.66 9.37 -3.38
CA PRO A 131 7.61 9.83 -4.78
C PRO A 131 7.80 11.33 -4.94
N LEU A 132 7.13 12.13 -4.12
CA LEU A 132 7.24 13.59 -4.18
C LEU A 132 8.59 14.10 -3.66
N ALA A 133 9.09 13.54 -2.56
CA ALA A 133 10.41 13.90 -2.02
C ALA A 133 11.54 13.55 -3.00
N VAL A 134 11.52 12.34 -3.55
CA VAL A 134 12.50 11.88 -4.54
C VAL A 134 12.44 12.73 -5.81
N GLY A 135 11.22 13.04 -6.29
CA GLY A 135 11.03 13.97 -7.41
C GLY A 135 11.66 15.35 -7.17
N ALA A 136 11.55 15.85 -5.93
CA ALA A 136 12.19 17.12 -5.56
C ALA A 136 13.72 16.98 -5.45
N ILE A 137 14.24 15.89 -4.91
CA ILE A 137 15.69 15.63 -4.81
C ILE A 137 16.33 15.59 -6.19
N VAL A 138 15.77 14.83 -7.13
CA VAL A 138 16.31 14.72 -8.49
C VAL A 138 16.14 16.01 -9.28
N GLY A 139 15.10 16.80 -8.97
CA GLY A 139 14.85 18.12 -9.57
C GLY A 139 15.72 19.25 -8.99
N GLY A 140 16.56 18.97 -7.97
CA GLY A 140 17.41 19.97 -7.34
C GLY A 140 16.67 20.89 -6.37
N GLY A 141 15.57 20.44 -5.77
CA GLY A 141 14.81 21.19 -4.78
C GLY A 141 15.59 21.49 -3.50
N THR A 142 15.21 22.57 -2.79
CA THR A 142 15.76 22.89 -1.47
C THR A 142 15.23 21.93 -0.41
N GLU A 143 15.86 21.89 0.78
CA GLU A 143 15.40 21.05 1.88
C GLU A 143 13.96 21.40 2.32
N GLU A 144 13.62 22.67 2.31
CA GLU A 144 12.26 23.16 2.63
C GLU A 144 11.23 22.67 1.60
N GLN A 145 11.58 22.68 0.32
CA GLN A 145 10.72 22.17 -0.77
C GLN A 145 10.54 20.66 -0.65
N ILE A 146 11.61 19.92 -0.36
CA ILE A 146 11.56 18.47 -0.18
C ILE A 146 10.69 18.12 1.03
N ALA A 147 10.86 18.83 2.15
CA ALA A 147 10.07 18.62 3.36
C ALA A 147 8.58 18.91 3.12
N ALA A 148 8.25 20.05 2.49
CA ALA A 148 6.86 20.42 2.19
C ALA A 148 6.18 19.43 1.24
N LEU A 149 6.88 18.96 0.20
CA LEU A 149 6.35 17.96 -0.73
C LEU A 149 6.18 16.58 -0.06
N ARG A 150 7.07 16.23 0.85
CA ARG A 150 6.93 15.00 1.66
C ARG A 150 5.70 15.05 2.55
N GLU A 151 5.50 16.16 3.27
CA GLU A 151 4.34 16.36 4.15
C GLU A 151 3.03 16.30 3.34
N TYR A 152 2.96 17.02 2.22
CA TYR A 152 1.82 16.93 1.30
C TYR A 152 1.58 15.50 0.81
N GLY A 153 2.67 14.79 0.46
CA GLY A 153 2.61 13.40 0.01
C GLY A 153 2.11 12.44 1.09
N LEU A 154 2.49 12.65 2.36
CA LEU A 154 1.95 11.86 3.48
C LEU A 154 0.44 12.04 3.61
N ALA A 155 -0.04 13.28 3.60
CA ALA A 155 -1.45 13.58 3.73
C ALA A 155 -2.28 12.99 2.56
N THR A 156 -1.81 13.15 1.33
CA THR A 156 -2.50 12.62 0.14
C THR A 156 -2.44 11.09 0.06
N GLY A 157 -1.32 10.47 0.43
CA GLY A 157 -1.18 9.01 0.47
C GLY A 157 -2.06 8.37 1.53
N LEU A 158 -2.21 9.02 2.70
CA LEU A 158 -3.16 8.58 3.72
C LEU A 158 -4.61 8.70 3.25
N ALA A 159 -4.97 9.82 2.64
CA ALA A 159 -6.31 10.02 2.07
C ALA A 159 -6.60 8.98 0.97
N PHE A 160 -5.59 8.64 0.16
CA PHE A 160 -5.69 7.59 -0.86
C PHE A 160 -6.01 6.22 -0.23
N GLN A 161 -5.32 5.84 0.87
CA GLN A 161 -5.59 4.56 1.53
C GLN A 161 -7.02 4.51 2.12
N ILE A 162 -7.46 5.57 2.80
CA ILE A 162 -8.82 5.65 3.34
C ILE A 162 -9.86 5.55 2.21
N GLN A 163 -9.60 6.18 1.07
CA GLN A 163 -10.47 6.10 -0.11
C GLN A 163 -10.48 4.70 -0.72
N ASP A 164 -9.34 3.99 -0.77
CA ASP A 164 -9.26 2.61 -1.26
C ASP A 164 -10.08 1.67 -0.36
N ASP A 165 -9.97 1.81 0.95
CA ASP A 165 -10.76 1.06 1.93
C ASP A 165 -12.27 1.31 1.77
N LEU A 166 -12.68 2.57 1.55
CA LEU A 166 -14.09 2.92 1.29
C LEU A 166 -14.60 2.31 -0.02
N LEU A 167 -13.80 2.37 -1.09
CA LEU A 167 -14.17 1.80 -2.38
C LEU A 167 -14.29 0.27 -2.33
N ASN A 168 -13.60 -0.40 -1.42
CA ASN A 168 -13.72 -1.84 -1.23
C ASN A 168 -15.13 -2.26 -0.76
N ILE A 169 -15.82 -1.42 0.03
CA ILE A 169 -17.16 -1.71 0.56
C ILE A 169 -18.29 -1.01 -0.19
N GLU A 170 -18.05 0.15 -0.80
CA GLU A 170 -19.06 0.96 -1.49
C GLU A 170 -18.90 0.98 -3.02
N GLY A 171 -17.74 0.57 -3.53
CA GLY A 171 -17.41 0.60 -4.95
C GLY A 171 -18.09 -0.50 -5.74
N ASP A 172 -18.30 -0.24 -7.04
CA ASP A 172 -18.73 -1.28 -7.98
C ASP A 172 -17.54 -2.22 -8.25
N PRO A 173 -17.65 -3.53 -7.95
CA PRO A 173 -16.56 -4.48 -8.13
C PRO A 173 -16.02 -4.53 -9.57
N GLU A 174 -16.88 -4.32 -10.59
CA GLU A 174 -16.46 -4.28 -11.99
C GLU A 174 -15.56 -3.08 -12.30
N ILE A 175 -15.76 -1.96 -11.60
CA ILE A 175 -14.98 -0.73 -11.75
C ILE A 175 -13.71 -0.80 -10.90
N VAL A 176 -13.84 -1.26 -9.65
CA VAL A 176 -12.72 -1.36 -8.69
C VAL A 176 -11.73 -2.46 -9.09
N GLY A 177 -12.22 -3.54 -9.73
CA GLY A 177 -11.40 -4.66 -10.19
C GLY A 177 -10.88 -5.56 -9.07
N LYS A 178 -11.60 -5.57 -7.94
CA LYS A 178 -11.38 -6.46 -6.78
C LYS A 178 -12.70 -7.17 -6.44
N ASP A 179 -12.60 -8.25 -5.66
CA ASP A 179 -13.79 -8.94 -5.15
C ASP A 179 -14.54 -8.03 -4.15
N TYR A 180 -15.87 -8.14 -4.14
CA TYR A 180 -16.72 -7.34 -3.26
C TYR A 180 -16.38 -7.54 -1.80
N ALA A 181 -16.12 -6.43 -1.08
CA ALA A 181 -15.82 -6.41 0.35
C ALA A 181 -14.67 -7.38 0.75
N SER A 182 -13.66 -7.54 -0.11
CA SER A 182 -12.52 -8.44 0.12
C SER A 182 -11.79 -8.15 1.43
N ASP A 183 -11.70 -6.90 1.86
CA ASP A 183 -11.08 -6.51 3.13
C ASP A 183 -11.80 -7.14 4.34
N ILE A 184 -13.12 -7.38 4.25
CA ILE A 184 -13.89 -8.10 5.28
C ILE A 184 -13.54 -9.58 5.27
N THR A 185 -13.46 -10.20 4.08
CA THR A 185 -13.03 -11.60 3.91
C THR A 185 -11.62 -11.81 4.45
N GLU A 186 -10.71 -10.91 4.15
CA GLU A 186 -9.32 -10.94 4.62
C GLU A 186 -9.20 -10.62 6.13
N GLY A 187 -10.27 -10.08 6.72
CA GLY A 187 -10.32 -9.70 8.12
C GLY A 187 -9.48 -8.47 8.43
N LYS A 188 -9.36 -7.54 7.48
CA LYS A 188 -8.60 -6.30 7.67
C LYS A 188 -9.27 -5.37 8.70
N ARG A 189 -8.45 -4.61 9.39
CA ARG A 189 -8.87 -3.60 10.37
C ARG A 189 -8.86 -2.23 9.72
N THR A 190 -9.70 -2.06 8.66
CA THR A 190 -9.90 -0.77 8.01
C THR A 190 -10.47 0.26 8.99
N LEU A 191 -10.39 1.55 8.67
CA LEU A 191 -10.91 2.60 9.57
C LEU A 191 -12.41 2.43 9.85
N MET A 192 -13.19 1.98 8.86
CA MET A 192 -14.62 1.69 9.00
C MET A 192 -14.86 0.54 9.96
N VAL A 193 -14.12 -0.57 9.80
CA VAL A 193 -14.18 -1.72 10.72
C VAL A 193 -13.80 -1.32 12.14
N VAL A 194 -12.73 -0.54 12.32
CA VAL A 194 -12.31 -0.01 13.64
C VAL A 194 -13.40 0.84 14.26
N HIS A 195 -14.05 1.70 13.45
CA HIS A 195 -15.17 2.54 13.91
C HIS A 195 -16.38 1.68 14.31
N ALA A 196 -16.79 0.74 13.47
CA ALA A 196 -17.93 -0.15 13.73
C ALA A 196 -17.70 -1.02 14.97
N LEU A 197 -16.52 -1.59 15.15
CA LEU A 197 -16.15 -2.37 16.34
C LEU A 197 -16.26 -1.58 17.65
N LYS A 198 -16.10 -0.26 17.59
CA LYS A 198 -16.16 0.61 18.76
C LYS A 198 -17.57 1.14 19.04
N HIS A 199 -18.39 1.35 18.02
CA HIS A 199 -19.62 2.13 18.13
C HIS A 199 -20.90 1.35 17.82
N SER A 200 -20.81 0.21 17.09
CA SER A 200 -21.99 -0.57 16.75
C SER A 200 -22.45 -1.46 17.90
N ASP A 201 -23.76 -1.57 18.08
CA ASP A 201 -24.42 -2.53 18.97
C ASP A 201 -24.35 -3.97 18.45
N LYS A 202 -23.99 -4.15 17.16
CA LYS A 202 -23.78 -5.46 16.50
C LYS A 202 -22.31 -5.90 16.47
N ARG A 203 -21.47 -5.35 17.35
CA ARG A 203 -20.04 -5.63 17.43
C ARG A 203 -19.72 -7.13 17.38
N ASP A 204 -20.42 -7.94 18.18
CA ASP A 204 -20.11 -9.38 18.27
C ASP A 204 -20.39 -10.11 16.95
N ARG A 205 -21.43 -9.73 16.23
CA ARG A 205 -21.72 -10.27 14.90
C ARG A 205 -20.67 -9.86 13.87
N LEU A 206 -20.22 -8.62 13.90
CA LEU A 206 -19.12 -8.16 13.05
C LEU A 206 -17.83 -8.96 13.33
N VAL A 207 -17.48 -9.21 14.59
CA VAL A 207 -16.34 -10.03 14.97
C VAL A 207 -16.48 -11.47 14.45
N GLU A 208 -17.67 -12.06 14.52
CA GLU A 208 -17.94 -13.39 13.98
C GLU A 208 -17.68 -13.44 12.46
N ILE A 209 -18.23 -12.49 11.69
CA ILE A 209 -18.04 -12.42 10.24
C ILE A 209 -16.55 -12.23 9.89
N LEU A 210 -15.87 -11.27 10.50
CA LEU A 210 -14.43 -11.03 10.28
C LEU A 210 -13.56 -12.24 10.63
N SER A 211 -13.98 -13.06 11.61
CA SER A 211 -13.23 -14.23 12.05
C SER A 211 -13.44 -15.46 11.14
N SER A 212 -14.55 -15.50 10.42
CA SER A 212 -14.95 -16.64 9.58
C SER A 212 -14.24 -16.66 8.23
N LYS A 213 -13.67 -15.51 7.81
CA LYS A 213 -13.11 -15.31 6.44
C LYS A 213 -14.14 -15.70 5.37
N THR A 214 -15.39 -15.32 5.58
CA THR A 214 -16.50 -15.68 4.68
C THR A 214 -16.33 -15.06 3.31
N THR A 215 -16.81 -15.78 2.29
CA THR A 215 -17.03 -15.27 0.93
C THR A 215 -18.52 -15.24 0.59
N ASP A 216 -19.40 -15.52 1.55
CA ASP A 216 -20.85 -15.44 1.36
C ASP A 216 -21.28 -13.98 1.23
N ILE A 217 -21.87 -13.66 0.08
CA ILE A 217 -22.29 -12.28 -0.26
C ILE A 217 -23.30 -11.73 0.75
N ALA A 218 -24.17 -12.58 1.32
CA ALA A 218 -25.17 -12.12 2.29
C ALA A 218 -24.51 -11.74 3.62
N GLU A 219 -23.51 -12.51 4.08
CA GLU A 219 -22.73 -12.17 5.29
C GLU A 219 -21.86 -10.93 5.07
N LEU A 220 -21.22 -10.80 3.90
CA LEU A 220 -20.47 -9.60 3.55
C LEU A 220 -21.35 -8.35 3.52
N ALA A 221 -22.52 -8.43 2.90
CA ALA A 221 -23.51 -7.33 2.89
C ALA A 221 -24.03 -7.00 4.30
N GLU A 222 -24.22 -8.02 5.15
CA GLU A 222 -24.56 -7.82 6.56
C GLU A 222 -23.45 -7.03 7.26
N ALA A 223 -22.16 -7.42 7.10
CA ALA A 223 -21.04 -6.73 7.70
C ALA A 223 -20.93 -5.26 7.25
N VAL A 224 -21.13 -5.00 5.96
CA VAL A 224 -21.16 -3.62 5.40
C VAL A 224 -22.32 -2.80 5.99
N SER A 225 -23.44 -3.43 6.38
CA SER A 225 -24.59 -2.75 7.00
C SER A 225 -24.41 -2.41 8.49
N ILE A 226 -23.38 -2.98 9.14
CA ILE A 226 -23.09 -2.78 10.57
C ILE A 226 -22.27 -1.52 10.80
#